data_a5aeb6b3a11695fd99f68a34bc33b360
#
_entry.id   a5aeb6b3a11695fd99f68a34bc33b360
#
_cell.length_a   1.000
_cell.length_b   1.000
_cell.length_c   1.000
_cell.angle_alpha   90.00
_cell.angle_beta   90.00
_cell.angle_gamma   90.00
#
_symmetry.space_group_name_H-M   'P 1'
#
loop_
_entity.id
_entity.type
_entity.pdbx_description
1 polymer ?
#
loop_
_entity_poly.entity_id
_entity_poly.type
_entity_poly.pdbx_seq_one_letter_code
_entity_poly.pdbx_strand_id
1 'polypeptide(L)' 'MAKTTVRFSASGYGSETRTFKSKEEAVESVKRDAAEIAAVHGGEVVDYGNGEWVVTSSGGEEIARWEIR' A
#
# COMPACT_ATOMS: atom_id res chain seq x y z
N MET A 1 3.19 20.54 -12.62
CA MET A 1 2.38 19.32 -12.51
C MET A 1 2.49 18.71 -11.13
N ALA A 2 1.35 18.33 -10.59
CA ALA A 2 1.35 17.73 -9.25
C ALA A 2 1.88 16.31 -9.29
N LYS A 3 2.84 16.03 -8.42
CA LYS A 3 3.35 14.68 -8.25
C LYS A 3 2.58 14.02 -7.13
N THR A 4 2.42 12.71 -7.23
CA THR A 4 1.74 11.93 -6.20
C THR A 4 2.77 11.19 -5.37
N THR A 5 2.70 11.36 -4.07
CA THR A 5 3.63 10.71 -3.15
C THR A 5 2.92 9.57 -2.43
N VAL A 6 3.58 8.41 -2.37
CA VAL A 6 3.07 7.26 -1.63
C VAL A 6 4.03 6.95 -0.50
N ARG A 7 3.48 6.92 0.71
CA ARG A 7 4.24 6.51 1.88
C ARG A 7 3.88 5.06 2.19
N PHE A 8 4.90 4.23 2.19
CA PHE A 8 4.74 2.80 2.48
C PHE A 8 5.38 2.48 3.83
N SER A 9 4.68 1.70 4.63
CA SER A 9 5.26 1.16 5.86
C SER A 9 4.83 -0.29 6.01
N ALA A 10 5.72 -1.10 6.59
CA ALA A 10 5.45 -2.51 6.81
C ALA A 10 6.06 -2.94 8.14
N SER A 11 5.38 -3.87 8.80
CA SER A 11 5.84 -4.40 10.09
C SER A 11 7.21 -5.07 9.92
N GLY A 12 8.18 -4.64 10.70
CA GLY A 12 9.54 -5.18 10.68
C GLY A 12 10.41 -4.69 9.53
N TYR A 13 9.87 -3.86 8.63
CA TYR A 13 10.61 -3.35 7.48
C TYR A 13 10.98 -1.87 7.65
N GLY A 14 10.11 -1.08 8.28
CA GLY A 14 10.26 0.35 8.38
C GLY A 14 9.34 1.06 7.41
N SER A 15 9.77 2.21 6.91
CA SER A 15 8.95 2.99 5.99
C SER A 15 9.80 3.58 4.86
N GLU A 16 9.16 3.81 3.71
CA GLU A 16 9.79 4.49 2.59
C GLU A 16 8.75 5.33 1.86
N THR A 17 9.23 6.30 1.09
CA THR A 17 8.39 7.20 0.33
C THR A 17 8.78 7.10 -1.14
N ARG A 18 7.78 7.00 -2.01
CA ARG A 18 7.98 6.97 -3.45
C ARG A 18 7.14 8.06 -4.10
N THR A 19 7.65 8.61 -5.19
CA THR A 19 6.96 9.66 -5.94
C THR A 19 6.57 9.13 -7.31
N PHE A 20 5.34 9.38 -7.72
CA PHE A 20 4.81 8.95 -9.02
C PHE A 20 4.37 10.18 -9.83
N LYS A 21 4.31 10.02 -11.14
CA LYS A 21 3.91 11.10 -12.04
C LYS A 21 2.44 11.44 -11.91
N SER A 22 1.61 10.46 -11.59
CA SER A 22 0.17 10.65 -11.47
C SER A 22 -0.40 9.79 -10.36
N LYS A 23 -1.59 10.14 -9.92
CA LYS A 23 -2.31 9.37 -8.92
C LYS A 23 -2.66 7.98 -9.46
N GLU A 24 -2.99 7.88 -10.75
CA GLU A 24 -3.31 6.59 -11.36
C GLU A 24 -2.14 5.61 -11.30
N GLU A 25 -0.95 6.09 -11.61
CA GLU A 25 0.25 5.26 -11.51
C GLU A 25 0.50 4.81 -10.09
N ALA A 26 0.32 5.73 -9.14
CA ALA A 26 0.49 5.43 -7.72
C ALA A 26 -0.48 4.36 -7.26
N VAL A 27 -1.75 4.50 -7.62
CA VAL A 27 -2.80 3.54 -7.24
C VAL A 27 -2.51 2.16 -7.85
N GLU A 28 -2.13 2.10 -9.11
CA GLU A 28 -1.80 0.83 -9.76
C GLU A 28 -0.62 0.14 -9.08
N SER A 29 0.41 0.90 -8.76
CA SER A 29 1.58 0.36 -8.07
C SER A 29 1.20 -0.18 -6.70
N VAL A 30 0.41 0.58 -5.93
CA VAL A 30 -0.05 0.16 -4.61
C VAL A 30 -0.89 -1.11 -4.71
N LYS A 31 -1.82 -1.18 -5.64
CA LYS A 31 -2.66 -2.36 -5.83
C LYS A 31 -1.84 -3.60 -6.12
N ARG A 32 -0.86 -3.47 -7.00
CA ARG A 32 0.01 -4.58 -7.37
C ARG A 32 0.82 -5.06 -6.18
N ASP A 33 1.48 -4.14 -5.49
CA ASP A 33 2.32 -4.48 -4.35
C ASP A 33 1.49 -5.07 -3.21
N ALA A 34 0.32 -4.49 -2.95
CA ALA A 34 -0.57 -4.99 -1.91
C ALA A 34 -1.05 -6.40 -2.22
N ALA A 35 -1.43 -6.66 -3.47
CA ALA A 35 -1.88 -7.99 -3.87
C ALA A 35 -0.78 -9.03 -3.72
N GLU A 36 0.46 -8.67 -4.06
CA GLU A 36 1.60 -9.55 -3.91
C GLU A 36 1.86 -9.90 -2.45
N ILE A 37 1.88 -8.89 -1.59
CA ILE A 37 2.11 -9.10 -0.16
C ILE A 37 0.99 -9.93 0.44
N ALA A 38 -0.26 -9.64 0.08
CA ALA A 38 -1.40 -10.40 0.58
C ALA A 38 -1.31 -11.86 0.14
N ALA A 39 -0.91 -12.13 -1.10
CA ALA A 39 -0.79 -13.49 -1.60
C ALA A 39 0.29 -14.27 -0.85
N VAL A 40 1.43 -13.63 -0.58
CA VAL A 40 2.54 -14.28 0.14
C VAL A 40 2.14 -14.61 1.57
N HIS A 41 1.37 -13.75 2.22
CA HIS A 41 1.01 -13.93 3.63
C HIS A 41 -0.38 -14.54 3.83
N GLY A 42 -1.08 -14.86 2.76
CA GLY A 42 -2.43 -15.41 2.86
C GLY A 42 -3.44 -14.43 3.44
N GLY A 43 -3.19 -13.14 3.25
CA GLY A 43 -4.03 -12.09 3.83
C GLY A 43 -4.96 -11.41 2.85
N GLU A 44 -5.44 -10.25 3.24
CA GLU A 44 -6.39 -9.47 2.44
C GLU A 44 -5.91 -8.04 2.23
N VAL A 45 -6.33 -7.45 1.11
CA VAL A 45 -6.09 -6.05 0.81
C VAL A 45 -7.34 -5.27 1.19
N VAL A 46 -7.15 -4.20 1.98
CA VAL A 46 -8.25 -3.34 2.39
C VAL A 46 -8.03 -1.94 1.82
N ASP A 47 -9.01 -1.44 1.08
CA ASP A 47 -9.01 -0.10 0.52
C ASP A 47 -9.98 0.76 1.31
N TYR A 48 -9.47 1.78 2.00
CA TYR A 48 -10.32 2.67 2.81
C TYR A 48 -11.01 3.75 2.00
N GLY A 49 -10.68 3.86 0.70
CA GLY A 49 -11.35 4.82 -0.17
C GLY A 49 -10.84 6.26 -0.09
N ASN A 50 -9.89 6.53 0.78
CA ASN A 50 -9.35 7.89 0.98
C ASN A 50 -7.86 7.99 0.64
N GLY A 51 -7.37 7.10 -0.21
CA GLY A 51 -5.96 7.04 -0.56
C GLY A 51 -5.14 6.20 0.40
N GLU A 52 -5.79 5.48 1.28
CA GLU A 52 -5.13 4.62 2.26
C GLU A 52 -5.43 3.16 1.95
N TRP A 53 -4.40 2.34 1.92
CA TRP A 53 -4.48 0.91 1.62
C TRP A 53 -3.74 0.14 2.69
N VAL A 54 -4.30 -0.98 3.10
CA VAL A 54 -3.71 -1.81 4.14
C VAL A 54 -3.77 -3.27 3.70
N VAL A 55 -2.73 -4.02 4.02
CA VAL A 55 -2.75 -5.48 3.87
C VAL A 55 -2.77 -6.07 5.27
N THR A 56 -3.73 -6.96 5.51
CA THR A 56 -3.83 -7.67 6.78
C THR A 56 -3.41 -9.12 6.59
N SER A 57 -2.90 -9.74 7.65
CA SER A 57 -2.57 -11.16 7.64
C SER A 57 -3.83 -12.00 7.77
N SER A 58 -3.70 -13.31 7.65
CA SER A 58 -4.82 -14.23 7.84
C SER A 58 -5.44 -14.11 9.24
N GLY A 59 -4.66 -13.66 10.22
CA GLY A 59 -5.13 -13.42 11.58
C GLY A 59 -5.73 -12.03 11.79
N GLY A 60 -5.80 -11.21 10.76
CA GLY A 60 -6.38 -9.87 10.85
C GLY A 60 -5.41 -8.78 11.29
N GLU A 61 -4.12 -9.10 11.42
CA GLU A 61 -3.12 -8.11 11.80
C GLU A 61 -2.65 -7.30 10.60
N GLU A 62 -2.48 -6.01 10.77
CA GLU A 62 -1.95 -5.13 9.72
C GLU A 62 -0.47 -5.45 9.51
N ILE A 63 -0.09 -5.79 8.28
CA ILE A 63 1.29 -6.11 7.95
C ILE A 63 1.94 -5.09 7.02
N ALA A 64 1.15 -4.34 6.28
CA ALA A 64 1.66 -3.29 5.40
C ALA A 64 0.60 -2.21 5.22
N ARG A 65 1.06 -0.98 4.97
CA ARG A 65 0.16 0.16 4.78
C ARG A 65 0.74 1.11 3.75
N TRP A 66 -0.12 1.64 2.90
CA TRP A 66 0.23 2.66 1.92
C TRP A 66 -0.67 3.87 2.11
N GLU A 67 -0.09 5.05 2.06
CA GLU A 67 -0.83 6.31 2.11
C GLU A 67 -0.48 7.12 0.88
N ILE A 68 -1.48 7.43 0.06
CA ILE A 68 -1.32 8.24 -1.15
C ILE A 68 -1.65 9.69 -0.82
N ARG A 69 -0.74 10.60 -1.13
CA ARG A 69 -0.91 12.02 -0.82
C ARG A 69 -0.75 12.91 -2.03
#